data_fccf6ca88df91e9a7a2f770fecf2d8c9
#
_entry.id   fccf6ca88df91e9a7a2f770fecf2d8c9
#
_cell.length_a   1.000
_cell.length_b   1.000
_cell.length_c   1.000
_cell.angle_alpha   90.00
_cell.angle_beta   90.00
_cell.angle_gamma   90.00
#
_symmetry.space_group_name_H-M   'P 1'
#
loop_
_entity.id
_entity.type
_entity.pdbx_description
1 polymer ?
#
loop_
_entity_poly.entity_id
_entity_poly.type
_entity_poly.pdbx_seq_one_letter_code
_entity_poly.pdbx_strand_id
1 'polypeptide(L)'
;MTFVLNTYILYILDKRSHIMAHELETMAYAGETPWHGLGVEVSNELTPMMMMEKSGCDWTVHERESFIEHNGEKIKTGQKSLVRSTDGKILTNVGENWHPVQNETAFEFFSDFVNSGDMEMHTAGSLKGGEMVWALAKVKESFDLFGGDQVDSYLLFSNPHTYGKSIDVRFTPIRVVCNNTLTMSLGQDVTVGTKLSHRSEFNADTVKQTLGLAHEKFGKYRDMAEFLGNKRFTADQLLNYYSEVFPLTSGGDDLPKQATYDSLSRMAKAAHDVIETQPGSNFAEGSWWQALNSVTYHTDHVQGRNKDTRLHSQWFGANQQRKIKAAEKAVEYANAA
;
A
#
# COMPACT_ATOMS: atom_id res chain seq x y z
N MET A 1 -40.28 -33.04 6.84
CA MET A 1 -38.96 -32.95 7.47
C MET A 1 -37.78 -32.69 6.50
N THR A 2 -37.93 -32.96 5.21
CA THR A 2 -36.87 -32.84 4.18
C THR A 2 -36.66 -31.40 3.61
N PHE A 3 -37.72 -30.56 3.67
CA PHE A 3 -37.63 -29.19 3.12
C PHE A 3 -36.88 -28.18 4.03
N VAL A 4 -36.90 -28.36 5.34
CA VAL A 4 -36.24 -27.47 6.31
C VAL A 4 -34.72 -27.74 6.33
N LEU A 5 -34.29 -28.97 6.11
CA LEU A 5 -32.88 -29.32 6.07
C LEU A 5 -32.15 -28.72 4.84
N ASN A 6 -32.85 -28.65 3.69
CA ASN A 6 -32.27 -28.11 2.46
C ASN A 6 -32.08 -26.58 2.54
N THR A 7 -32.99 -25.86 3.22
CA THR A 7 -32.87 -24.41 3.40
C THR A 7 -31.73 -24.06 4.38
N TYR A 8 -31.53 -24.89 5.41
CA TYR A 8 -30.43 -24.70 6.36
C TYR A 8 -29.05 -24.99 5.75
N ILE A 9 -28.99 -26.02 4.89
CA ILE A 9 -27.74 -26.36 4.16
C ILE A 9 -27.39 -25.28 3.13
N LEU A 10 -28.36 -24.72 2.42
CA LEU A 10 -28.19 -23.59 1.52
C LEU A 10 -27.75 -22.31 2.27
N TYR A 11 -28.32 -22.04 3.44
CA TYR A 11 -27.95 -20.91 4.28
C TYR A 11 -26.52 -21.06 4.88
N ILE A 12 -26.10 -22.28 5.20
CA ILE A 12 -24.73 -22.58 5.67
C ILE A 12 -23.73 -22.57 4.50
N LEU A 13 -24.15 -22.99 3.30
CA LEU A 13 -23.30 -22.94 2.11
C LEU A 13 -23.12 -21.51 1.60
N ASP A 14 -24.16 -20.68 1.69
CA ASP A 14 -24.08 -19.25 1.37
C ASP A 14 -23.16 -18.50 2.35
N LYS A 15 -23.21 -18.81 3.66
CA LYS A 15 -22.23 -18.30 4.63
C LYS A 15 -20.81 -18.84 4.44
N ARG A 16 -20.63 -20.04 3.86
CA ARG A 16 -19.31 -20.60 3.57
C ARG A 16 -18.69 -20.07 2.27
N SER A 17 -19.48 -19.58 1.34
CA SER A 17 -18.99 -18.94 0.12
C SER A 17 -18.44 -17.51 0.36
N HIS A 18 -18.71 -16.91 1.55
CA HIS A 18 -18.13 -15.63 1.96
C HIS A 18 -16.85 -15.72 2.82
N ILE A 19 -16.29 -16.92 3.00
CA ILE A 19 -14.95 -17.10 3.59
C ILE A 19 -13.92 -17.34 2.47
N MET A 20 -13.97 -16.52 1.45
CA MET A 20 -12.82 -16.29 0.57
C MET A 20 -12.19 -14.98 1.05
N ALA A 21 -10.98 -15.08 1.55
CA ALA A 21 -10.21 -14.03 2.18
C ALA A 21 -10.07 -12.78 1.29
N HIS A 22 -11.08 -11.92 1.31
CA HIS A 22 -10.95 -10.57 0.83
C HIS A 22 -10.11 -9.83 1.88
N GLU A 23 -8.90 -9.42 1.52
CA GLU A 23 -8.12 -8.56 2.41
C GLU A 23 -8.78 -7.20 2.59
N LEU A 24 -9.49 -6.71 1.55
CA LEU A 24 -10.34 -5.53 1.63
C LEU A 24 -11.68 -5.87 2.31
N GLU A 25 -11.96 -5.21 3.44
CA GLU A 25 -13.23 -5.35 4.15
C GLU A 25 -14.20 -4.25 3.74
N THR A 26 -13.78 -2.99 3.83
CA THR A 26 -14.57 -1.82 3.47
C THR A 26 -13.70 -0.79 2.77
N MET A 27 -14.30 0.02 1.89
CA MET A 27 -13.61 1.11 1.21
C MET A 27 -14.61 2.14 0.67
N ALA A 28 -14.26 3.42 0.75
CA ALA A 28 -14.87 4.50 0.01
C ALA A 28 -13.83 5.23 -0.83
N TYR A 29 -14.26 5.82 -1.95
CA TYR A 29 -13.43 6.63 -2.81
C TYR A 29 -14.18 7.87 -3.32
N ALA A 30 -13.47 8.97 -3.46
CA ALA A 30 -13.94 10.20 -4.08
C ALA A 30 -13.26 10.38 -5.44
N GLY A 31 -13.97 10.92 -6.42
CA GLY A 31 -13.44 11.14 -7.76
C GLY A 31 -13.51 9.91 -8.66
N GLU A 32 -12.44 9.63 -9.37
CA GLU A 32 -12.40 8.53 -10.32
C GLU A 32 -12.42 7.16 -9.64
N THR A 33 -13.16 6.23 -10.24
CA THR A 33 -13.21 4.85 -9.77
C THR A 33 -11.79 4.26 -9.72
N PRO A 34 -11.33 3.77 -8.55
CA PRO A 34 -10.02 3.13 -8.46
C PRO A 34 -9.89 1.99 -9.47
N TRP A 35 -8.69 1.78 -10.00
CA TRP A 35 -8.41 0.78 -11.04
C TRP A 35 -8.89 -0.65 -10.70
N HIS A 36 -9.00 -0.99 -9.41
CA HIS A 36 -9.51 -2.30 -8.96
C HIS A 36 -11.03 -2.38 -8.95
N GLY A 37 -11.75 -1.25 -9.07
CA GLY A 37 -13.23 -1.20 -9.10
C GLY A 37 -13.90 -1.58 -7.79
N LEU A 38 -13.18 -1.45 -6.65
CA LEU A 38 -13.68 -1.76 -5.31
C LEU A 38 -14.03 -0.48 -4.57
N GLY A 39 -14.96 -0.59 -3.61
CA GLY A 39 -15.37 0.52 -2.76
C GLY A 39 -16.66 1.20 -3.21
N VAL A 40 -17.13 2.12 -2.38
CA VAL A 40 -18.33 2.92 -2.60
C VAL A 40 -17.91 4.32 -3.03
N GLU A 41 -18.47 4.81 -4.13
CA GLU A 41 -18.26 6.18 -4.58
C GLU A 41 -18.90 7.17 -3.62
N VAL A 42 -18.19 8.25 -3.31
CA VAL A 42 -18.66 9.33 -2.44
C VAL A 42 -18.35 10.69 -3.07
N SER A 43 -18.94 11.77 -2.53
CA SER A 43 -18.67 13.13 -2.99
C SER A 43 -17.19 13.52 -2.84
N ASN A 44 -16.71 14.39 -3.72
CA ASN A 44 -15.34 14.94 -3.64
C ASN A 44 -15.16 15.95 -2.49
N GLU A 45 -16.25 16.49 -1.94
CA GLU A 45 -16.22 17.50 -0.88
C GLU A 45 -16.46 16.87 0.50
N LEU A 46 -15.67 15.87 0.87
CA LEU A 46 -15.79 15.20 2.15
C LEU A 46 -14.76 15.71 3.16
N THR A 47 -15.24 15.95 4.39
CA THR A 47 -14.33 16.06 5.51
C THR A 47 -13.69 14.71 5.84
N PRO A 48 -12.53 14.67 6.50
CA PRO A 48 -11.91 13.41 6.93
C PRO A 48 -12.86 12.53 7.75
N MET A 49 -13.66 13.13 8.64
CA MET A 49 -14.62 12.40 9.47
C MET A 49 -15.76 11.80 8.63
N MET A 50 -16.28 12.51 7.65
CA MET A 50 -17.27 11.96 6.72
C MET A 50 -16.69 10.83 5.88
N MET A 51 -15.42 10.94 5.46
CA MET A 51 -14.73 9.84 4.76
C MET A 51 -14.60 8.61 5.66
N MET A 52 -14.28 8.78 6.95
CA MET A 52 -14.23 7.70 7.95
C MET A 52 -15.57 6.95 8.02
N GLU A 53 -16.68 7.68 8.16
CA GLU A 53 -18.03 7.08 8.20
C GLU A 53 -18.34 6.33 6.90
N LYS A 54 -18.15 6.99 5.75
CA LYS A 54 -18.47 6.42 4.43
C LYS A 54 -17.63 5.21 4.07
N SER A 55 -16.39 5.14 4.57
CA SER A 55 -15.51 3.99 4.41
C SER A 55 -15.78 2.86 5.40
N GLY A 56 -16.74 3.02 6.33
CA GLY A 56 -17.06 2.02 7.36
C GLY A 56 -15.94 1.85 8.39
N CYS A 57 -15.18 2.91 8.66
CA CYS A 57 -14.07 2.92 9.61
C CYS A 57 -14.40 3.64 10.92
N ASP A 58 -15.66 3.99 11.16
CA ASP A 58 -16.20 4.75 12.30
C ASP A 58 -16.37 3.93 13.60
N TRP A 59 -15.65 2.83 13.71
CA TRP A 59 -15.60 1.99 14.89
C TRP A 59 -14.37 2.27 15.77
N THR A 60 -14.48 1.92 17.05
CA THR A 60 -13.40 2.08 18.03
C THR A 60 -12.76 0.73 18.39
N VAL A 61 -11.54 0.78 18.89
CA VAL A 61 -10.79 -0.37 19.40
C VAL A 61 -10.78 -0.34 20.93
N HIS A 62 -11.38 -1.36 21.54
CA HIS A 62 -11.39 -1.53 22.98
C HIS A 62 -10.26 -2.46 23.41
N GLU A 63 -9.56 -2.08 24.47
CA GLU A 63 -8.63 -2.96 25.16
C GLU A 63 -9.39 -3.83 26.18
N ARG A 64 -9.19 -5.13 26.12
CA ARG A 64 -9.77 -6.11 27.07
C ARG A 64 -8.67 -7.01 27.61
N GLU A 65 -8.73 -7.30 28.92
CA GLU A 65 -7.79 -8.25 29.54
C GLU A 65 -7.97 -9.64 28.95
N SER A 66 -6.87 -10.33 28.69
CA SER A 66 -6.87 -11.69 28.18
C SER A 66 -6.65 -12.69 29.31
N PHE A 67 -7.43 -13.77 29.30
CA PHE A 67 -7.38 -14.85 30.27
C PHE A 67 -7.27 -16.19 29.55
N ILE A 68 -6.60 -17.14 30.21
CA ILE A 68 -6.67 -18.56 29.87
C ILE A 68 -7.42 -19.29 30.96
N GLU A 69 -8.09 -20.37 30.63
CA GLU A 69 -8.65 -21.31 31.60
C GLU A 69 -7.70 -22.48 31.80
N HIS A 70 -7.32 -22.76 33.05
CA HIS A 70 -6.51 -23.87 33.42
C HIS A 70 -7.07 -24.53 34.69
N ASN A 71 -7.43 -25.79 34.60
CA ASN A 71 -8.07 -26.57 35.69
C ASN A 71 -9.32 -25.92 36.31
N GLY A 72 -10.12 -25.22 35.47
CA GLY A 72 -11.34 -24.51 35.90
C GLY A 72 -11.10 -23.13 36.50
N GLU A 73 -9.86 -22.67 36.58
CA GLU A 73 -9.49 -21.32 37.04
C GLU A 73 -9.15 -20.39 35.87
N LYS A 74 -9.60 -19.15 35.96
CA LYS A 74 -9.20 -18.11 35.01
C LYS A 74 -7.91 -17.47 35.43
N ILE A 75 -6.88 -17.62 34.60
CA ILE A 75 -5.55 -17.08 34.83
C ILE A 75 -5.31 -15.91 33.86
N LYS A 76 -4.93 -14.75 34.37
CA LYS A 76 -4.58 -13.58 33.58
C LYS A 76 -3.28 -13.82 32.82
N THR A 77 -3.28 -13.55 31.50
CA THR A 77 -2.10 -13.82 30.63
C THR A 77 -1.05 -12.72 30.67
N GLY A 78 -1.33 -11.55 31.25
CA GLY A 78 -0.48 -10.35 31.13
C GLY A 78 -0.52 -9.72 29.72
N GLN A 79 -1.50 -10.10 28.91
CA GLN A 79 -1.79 -9.52 27.59
C GLN A 79 -3.18 -8.90 27.57
N LYS A 80 -3.41 -8.01 26.62
CA LYS A 80 -4.76 -7.50 26.30
C LYS A 80 -5.14 -7.89 24.89
N SER A 81 -6.43 -8.13 24.69
CA SER A 81 -7.04 -8.31 23.38
C SER A 81 -7.55 -6.96 22.88
N LEU A 82 -7.25 -6.62 21.66
CA LEU A 82 -7.86 -5.50 20.95
C LEU A 82 -9.16 -5.97 20.32
N VAL A 83 -10.25 -5.34 20.72
CA VAL A 83 -11.61 -5.75 20.32
C VAL A 83 -12.31 -4.63 19.59
N ARG A 84 -12.80 -4.91 18.40
CA ARG A 84 -13.58 -3.96 17.59
C ARG A 84 -14.96 -3.73 18.22
N SER A 85 -15.38 -2.46 18.33
CA SER A 85 -16.62 -2.08 19.02
C SER A 85 -17.90 -2.56 18.33
N THR A 86 -17.89 -2.67 17.00
CA THR A 86 -19.12 -2.94 16.22
C THR A 86 -19.57 -4.40 16.27
N ASP A 87 -18.64 -5.34 16.34
CA ASP A 87 -18.95 -6.79 16.23
C ASP A 87 -18.27 -7.65 17.29
N GLY A 88 -17.47 -7.06 18.16
CA GLY A 88 -16.72 -7.78 19.18
C GLY A 88 -15.57 -8.64 18.64
N LYS A 89 -15.19 -8.46 17.38
CA LYS A 89 -14.08 -9.18 16.77
C LYS A 89 -12.77 -8.88 17.51
N ILE A 90 -12.04 -9.93 17.88
CA ILE A 90 -10.68 -9.81 18.39
C ILE A 90 -9.75 -9.59 17.19
N LEU A 91 -9.13 -8.40 17.11
CA LEU A 91 -8.20 -8.04 16.05
C LEU A 91 -6.83 -8.67 16.29
N THR A 92 -6.31 -8.55 17.51
CA THR A 92 -5.02 -9.15 17.91
C THR A 92 -4.88 -9.16 19.43
N ASN A 93 -3.85 -9.87 19.93
CA ASN A 93 -3.41 -9.77 21.31
C ASN A 93 -2.07 -9.02 21.38
N VAL A 94 -1.95 -8.11 22.35
CA VAL A 94 -0.81 -7.23 22.52
C VAL A 94 -0.33 -7.19 23.97
N GLY A 95 0.91 -6.76 24.20
CA GLY A 95 1.42 -6.53 25.55
C GLY A 95 0.83 -5.27 26.19
N GLU A 96 0.99 -5.14 27.50
CA GLU A 96 0.40 -4.04 28.30
C GLU A 96 0.76 -2.63 27.83
N ASN A 97 1.96 -2.44 27.32
CA ASN A 97 2.49 -1.13 26.87
C ASN A 97 2.12 -0.77 25.42
N TRP A 98 1.25 -1.57 24.77
CA TRP A 98 0.77 -1.27 23.44
C TRP A 98 -0.60 -0.59 23.50
N HIS A 99 -0.77 0.54 22.80
CA HIS A 99 -2.02 1.30 22.80
C HIS A 99 -2.52 1.50 21.38
N PRO A 100 -3.81 1.27 21.09
CA PRO A 100 -4.38 1.52 19.78
C PRO A 100 -4.48 3.05 19.55
N VAL A 101 -4.02 3.51 18.40
CA VAL A 101 -4.48 4.80 17.88
C VAL A 101 -5.87 4.58 17.30
N GLN A 102 -6.85 5.34 17.79
CA GLN A 102 -8.22 5.21 17.30
C GLN A 102 -8.35 5.66 15.86
N ASN A 103 -9.28 5.10 15.12
CA ASN A 103 -9.52 5.50 13.73
C ASN A 103 -9.87 6.98 13.61
N GLU A 104 -10.69 7.49 14.53
CA GLU A 104 -11.02 8.91 14.62
C GLU A 104 -9.76 9.79 14.66
N THR A 105 -8.80 9.47 15.51
CA THR A 105 -7.52 10.22 15.60
C THR A 105 -6.72 10.16 14.29
N ALA A 106 -6.75 9.00 13.61
CA ALA A 106 -6.07 8.82 12.33
C ALA A 106 -6.70 9.67 11.21
N PHE A 107 -8.03 9.80 11.19
CA PHE A 107 -8.73 10.64 10.22
C PHE A 107 -8.67 12.12 10.58
N GLU A 108 -8.79 12.47 11.85
CA GLU A 108 -8.67 13.86 12.33
C GLU A 108 -7.32 14.48 11.97
N PHE A 109 -6.27 13.67 11.89
CA PHE A 109 -4.95 14.09 11.42
C PHE A 109 -4.99 14.84 10.08
N PHE A 110 -5.89 14.51 9.16
CA PHE A 110 -6.04 15.18 7.87
C PHE A 110 -6.81 16.51 7.95
N SER A 111 -7.52 16.79 9.06
CA SER A 111 -8.49 17.90 9.11
C SER A 111 -7.86 19.26 8.83
N ASP A 112 -6.67 19.53 9.36
CA ASP A 112 -6.01 20.82 9.12
C ASP A 112 -5.61 20.98 7.65
N PHE A 113 -5.12 19.94 7.00
CA PHE A 113 -4.73 19.96 5.60
C PHE A 113 -5.92 20.08 4.64
N VAL A 114 -7.04 19.45 4.98
CA VAL A 114 -8.27 19.56 4.20
C VAL A 114 -8.93 20.93 4.39
N ASN A 115 -8.96 21.43 5.62
CA ASN A 115 -9.53 22.72 5.94
C ASN A 115 -8.72 23.90 5.35
N SER A 116 -7.39 23.80 5.29
CA SER A 116 -6.54 24.76 4.58
C SER A 116 -6.67 24.65 3.05
N GLY A 117 -7.24 23.56 2.60
CA GLY A 117 -7.41 23.26 1.19
C GLY A 117 -6.12 22.78 0.51
N ASP A 118 -5.13 22.31 1.27
CA ASP A 118 -3.87 21.74 0.75
C ASP A 118 -4.03 20.29 0.31
N MET A 119 -5.04 19.61 0.85
CA MET A 119 -5.35 18.22 0.50
C MET A 119 -6.86 18.01 0.34
N GLU A 120 -7.21 16.95 -0.37
CA GLU A 120 -8.57 16.44 -0.53
C GLU A 120 -8.59 14.95 -0.19
N MET A 121 -9.60 14.50 0.58
CA MET A 121 -9.75 13.06 0.87
C MET A 121 -10.03 12.32 -0.44
N HIS A 122 -9.28 11.26 -0.68
CA HIS A 122 -9.39 10.49 -1.92
C HIS A 122 -9.95 9.09 -1.68
N THR A 123 -9.30 8.27 -0.85
CA THR A 123 -9.78 6.93 -0.53
C THR A 123 -9.51 6.61 0.93
N ALA A 124 -10.37 5.78 1.51
CA ALA A 124 -10.15 5.21 2.83
C ALA A 124 -10.83 3.85 2.95
N GLY A 125 -10.39 3.04 3.91
CA GLY A 125 -10.98 1.73 4.12
C GLY A 125 -10.28 0.89 5.16
N SER A 126 -10.73 -0.37 5.29
CA SER A 126 -10.13 -1.36 6.16
C SER A 126 -9.74 -2.63 5.41
N LEU A 127 -8.68 -3.27 5.86
CA LEU A 127 -8.12 -4.50 5.33
C LEU A 127 -8.09 -5.57 6.41
N LYS A 128 -8.11 -6.84 5.98
CA LYS A 128 -7.96 -8.01 6.86
C LYS A 128 -8.97 -8.04 8.00
N GLY A 129 -10.18 -7.59 7.72
CA GLY A 129 -11.24 -7.57 8.71
C GLY A 129 -10.97 -6.59 9.86
N GLY A 130 -10.47 -5.40 9.56
CA GLY A 130 -10.20 -4.33 10.53
C GLY A 130 -8.80 -4.34 11.13
N GLU A 131 -7.94 -5.31 10.79
CA GLU A 131 -6.55 -5.32 11.32
C GLU A 131 -5.70 -4.16 10.81
N MET A 132 -6.10 -3.53 9.70
CA MET A 132 -5.45 -2.38 9.11
C MET A 132 -6.49 -1.39 8.60
N VAL A 133 -6.51 -0.18 9.13
CA VAL A 133 -7.26 0.95 8.59
C VAL A 133 -6.29 1.87 7.86
N TRP A 134 -6.73 2.42 6.75
CA TRP A 134 -5.94 3.35 5.95
C TRP A 134 -6.78 4.50 5.43
N ALA A 135 -6.13 5.64 5.22
CA ALA A 135 -6.71 6.81 4.56
C ALA A 135 -5.66 7.42 3.62
N LEU A 136 -6.11 7.88 2.47
CA LEU A 136 -5.31 8.50 1.42
C LEU A 136 -5.93 9.84 1.08
N ALA A 137 -5.15 10.91 1.18
CA ALA A 137 -5.52 12.24 0.75
C ALA A 137 -4.64 12.67 -0.43
N LYS A 138 -5.28 13.25 -1.45
CA LYS A 138 -4.59 13.86 -2.60
C LYS A 138 -4.05 15.21 -2.17
N VAL A 139 -2.76 15.44 -2.40
CA VAL A 139 -2.12 16.75 -2.23
C VAL A 139 -2.37 17.57 -3.48
N LYS A 140 -2.64 18.87 -3.35
CA LYS A 140 -2.90 19.74 -4.52
C LYS A 140 -1.76 19.82 -5.51
N GLU A 141 -0.55 19.50 -5.08
CA GLU A 141 0.61 19.53 -5.95
C GLU A 141 0.73 18.26 -6.77
N SER A 142 0.75 18.46 -8.07
CA SER A 142 1.12 17.45 -9.07
C SER A 142 2.31 17.96 -9.87
N PHE A 143 2.98 17.09 -10.57
CA PHE A 143 4.03 17.48 -11.51
C PHE A 143 3.95 16.67 -12.80
N ASP A 144 4.33 17.29 -13.90
CA ASP A 144 4.40 16.68 -15.22
C ASP A 144 5.83 16.27 -15.54
N LEU A 145 5.99 15.04 -16.02
CA LEU A 145 7.23 14.49 -16.53
C LEU A 145 7.14 14.35 -18.07
N PHE A 146 8.23 14.59 -18.76
CA PHE A 146 8.39 14.30 -20.19
C PHE A 146 7.26 14.85 -21.10
N GLY A 147 6.64 15.97 -20.70
CA GLY A 147 5.64 16.64 -21.52
C GLY A 147 4.24 15.99 -21.50
N GLY A 148 3.85 15.41 -20.38
CA GLY A 148 2.47 14.91 -20.20
C GLY A 148 2.33 13.65 -19.32
N ASP A 149 3.42 13.13 -18.79
CA ASP A 149 3.38 12.04 -17.82
C ASP A 149 3.11 12.61 -16.41
N GLN A 150 1.83 12.84 -16.12
CA GLN A 150 1.40 13.44 -14.86
C GLN A 150 1.56 12.48 -13.69
N VAL A 151 2.12 12.99 -12.60
CA VAL A 151 2.24 12.31 -11.32
C VAL A 151 1.54 13.13 -10.24
N ASP A 152 0.52 12.56 -9.65
CA ASP A 152 -0.19 13.12 -8.50
C ASP A 152 0.45 12.68 -7.20
N SER A 153 0.42 13.58 -6.23
CA SER A 153 0.99 13.36 -4.91
C SER A 153 -0.10 13.04 -3.91
N TYR A 154 0.12 12.00 -3.10
CA TYR A 154 -0.81 11.56 -2.06
C TYR A 154 -0.11 11.41 -0.72
N LEU A 155 -0.85 11.67 0.35
CA LEU A 155 -0.47 11.34 1.71
C LEU A 155 -1.25 10.10 2.15
N LEU A 156 -0.54 9.02 2.44
CA LEU A 156 -1.08 7.77 2.97
C LEU A 156 -0.86 7.74 4.48
N PHE A 157 -1.94 7.53 5.22
CA PHE A 157 -1.92 7.17 6.63
C PHE A 157 -2.39 5.71 6.76
N SER A 158 -1.60 4.87 7.40
CA SER A 158 -1.99 3.50 7.73
C SER A 158 -1.93 3.27 9.23
N ASN A 159 -3.03 2.79 9.79
CA ASN A 159 -3.24 2.54 11.21
C ASN A 159 -3.47 1.04 11.44
N PRO A 160 -2.42 0.27 11.74
CA PRO A 160 -2.56 -1.16 12.01
C PRO A 160 -3.04 -1.39 13.45
N HIS A 161 -4.05 -2.24 13.59
CA HIS A 161 -4.52 -2.78 14.87
C HIS A 161 -3.98 -4.20 15.12
N THR A 162 -2.76 -4.45 14.65
CA THR A 162 -2.09 -5.76 14.66
C THR A 162 -0.72 -5.67 15.33
N TYR A 163 -0.40 -6.66 16.16
CA TYR A 163 0.91 -6.76 16.80
C TYR A 163 2.06 -6.76 15.79
N GLY A 164 3.16 -6.09 16.14
CA GLY A 164 4.38 -6.06 15.31
C GLY A 164 4.32 -5.10 14.12
N LYS A 165 3.25 -4.31 13.98
CA LYS A 165 3.14 -3.25 12.98
C LYS A 165 3.19 -1.88 13.63
N SER A 166 3.70 -0.90 12.89
CA SER A 166 3.75 0.51 13.28
C SER A 166 2.76 1.31 12.45
N ILE A 167 2.26 2.40 13.00
CA ILE A 167 1.58 3.42 12.21
C ILE A 167 2.57 3.95 11.18
N ASP A 168 2.13 4.11 9.95
CA ASP A 168 2.96 4.57 8.84
C ASP A 168 2.26 5.73 8.14
N VAL A 169 2.88 6.89 8.16
CA VAL A 169 2.41 8.09 7.46
C VAL A 169 3.47 8.47 6.42
N ARG A 170 3.09 8.42 5.14
CA ARG A 170 4.03 8.66 4.05
C ARG A 170 3.40 9.30 2.84
N PHE A 171 4.21 10.01 2.08
CA PHE A 171 3.86 10.42 0.74
C PHE A 171 4.00 9.25 -0.23
N THR A 172 3.03 9.14 -1.13
CA THR A 172 3.06 8.17 -2.22
C THR A 172 2.67 8.86 -3.53
N PRO A 173 3.59 9.02 -4.48
CA PRO A 173 3.26 9.51 -5.79
C PRO A 173 2.50 8.44 -6.57
N ILE A 174 1.51 8.84 -7.34
CA ILE A 174 0.73 7.98 -8.22
C ILE A 174 0.77 8.56 -9.63
N ARG A 175 1.24 7.77 -10.56
CA ARG A 175 1.28 8.14 -11.97
C ARG A 175 -0.12 8.07 -12.56
N VAL A 176 -0.65 9.19 -13.04
CA VAL A 176 -2.06 9.32 -13.44
C VAL A 176 -2.41 8.39 -14.61
N VAL A 177 -1.55 8.31 -15.62
CA VAL A 177 -1.81 7.53 -16.84
C VAL A 177 -2.05 6.03 -16.61
N CYS A 178 -1.52 5.47 -15.53
CA CYS A 178 -1.61 4.03 -15.23
C CYS A 178 -2.03 3.70 -13.80
N ASN A 179 -2.31 4.70 -12.97
CA ASN A 179 -2.61 4.53 -11.54
C ASN A 179 -1.56 3.67 -10.79
N ASN A 180 -0.32 3.66 -11.27
CA ASN A 180 0.77 2.97 -10.60
C ASN A 180 1.13 3.69 -9.31
N THR A 181 1.09 2.98 -8.20
CA THR A 181 1.61 3.48 -6.93
C THR A 181 3.14 3.42 -6.96
N LEU A 182 3.75 4.58 -7.09
CA LEU A 182 5.19 4.69 -7.10
C LEU A 182 5.69 4.69 -5.65
N THR A 183 6.51 3.72 -5.31
CA THR A 183 7.10 3.67 -3.97
C THR A 183 8.44 4.37 -4.03
N MET A 184 8.60 5.41 -3.21
CA MET A 184 9.88 6.12 -3.14
C MET A 184 10.85 5.36 -2.24
N SER A 185 12.01 5.03 -2.79
CA SER A 185 13.22 4.73 -2.02
C SER A 185 14.34 5.60 -2.56
N LEU A 186 14.73 6.58 -1.79
CA LEU A 186 15.81 7.48 -2.11
C LEU A 186 17.02 7.19 -1.21
N GLY A 187 17.47 5.92 -1.19
CA GLY A 187 18.60 5.47 -0.37
C GLY A 187 18.23 5.22 1.10
N GLN A 188 19.16 4.68 1.88
CA GLN A 188 18.94 4.28 3.29
C GLN A 188 18.61 5.45 4.23
N ASP A 189 18.86 6.70 3.83
CA ASP A 189 18.71 7.90 4.67
C ASP A 189 17.42 8.70 4.41
N VAL A 190 16.57 8.29 3.46
CA VAL A 190 15.37 9.07 3.10
C VAL A 190 14.11 8.24 3.28
N THR A 191 13.69 8.12 4.51
CA THR A 191 12.33 7.64 4.82
C THR A 191 11.32 8.69 4.34
N VAL A 192 10.54 8.35 3.32
CA VAL A 192 9.50 9.23 2.74
C VAL A 192 8.29 9.37 3.66
N GLY A 193 8.35 8.79 4.83
CA GLY A 193 7.29 8.76 5.82
C GLY A 193 7.81 8.62 7.24
N THR A 194 6.91 8.72 8.18
CA THR A 194 7.16 8.56 9.62
C THR A 194 6.50 7.26 10.08
N LYS A 195 7.30 6.41 10.74
CA LYS A 195 6.79 5.23 11.44
C LYS A 195 6.70 5.53 12.93
N LEU A 196 5.51 5.35 13.48
CA LEU A 196 5.23 5.59 14.89
C LEU A 196 4.90 4.28 15.59
N SER A 197 5.49 4.09 16.76
CA SER A 197 5.23 2.92 17.59
C SER A 197 3.92 3.09 18.37
N HIS A 198 3.13 2.05 18.47
CA HIS A 198 1.98 1.99 19.39
C HIS A 198 2.36 1.96 20.88
N ARG A 199 3.66 2.01 21.20
CA ARG A 199 4.16 2.12 22.58
C ARG A 199 4.40 3.56 23.03
N SER A 200 4.31 4.52 22.11
CA SER A 200 4.39 5.94 22.36
C SER A 200 3.06 6.62 22.03
N GLU A 201 2.79 7.74 22.68
CA GLU A 201 1.63 8.56 22.37
C GLU A 201 1.72 9.08 20.93
N PHE A 202 0.60 9.03 20.20
CA PHE A 202 0.52 9.60 18.87
C PHE A 202 0.51 11.11 18.95
N ASN A 203 1.49 11.77 18.32
CA ASN A 203 1.60 13.21 18.25
C ASN A 203 1.49 13.68 16.79
N ALA A 204 0.34 14.23 16.44
CA ALA A 204 0.05 14.73 15.10
C ALA A 204 1.01 15.84 14.64
N ASP A 205 1.40 16.74 15.54
CA ASP A 205 2.29 17.86 15.20
C ASP A 205 3.70 17.39 14.85
N THR A 206 4.22 16.39 15.57
CA THR A 206 5.50 15.77 15.23
C THR A 206 5.44 15.13 13.82
N VAL A 207 4.32 14.49 13.49
CA VAL A 207 4.13 13.91 12.15
C VAL A 207 4.05 15.02 11.10
N LYS A 208 3.28 16.09 11.36
CA LYS A 208 3.14 17.23 10.45
C LYS A 208 4.47 17.94 10.20
N GLN A 209 5.30 18.13 11.23
CA GLN A 209 6.65 18.68 11.09
C GLN A 209 7.53 17.80 10.21
N THR A 210 7.47 16.47 10.40
CA THR A 210 8.20 15.51 9.54
C THR A 210 7.69 15.57 8.09
N LEU A 211 6.39 15.79 7.90
CA LEU A 211 5.79 15.94 6.57
C LEU A 211 6.10 17.29 5.92
N GLY A 212 6.37 18.36 6.69
CA GLY A 212 6.85 19.64 6.15
C GLY A 212 8.15 19.54 5.34
N LEU A 213 8.95 18.49 5.59
CA LEU A 213 10.09 18.11 4.76
C LEU A 213 9.69 17.41 3.44
N ALA A 214 8.42 17.21 3.22
CA ALA A 214 7.94 16.37 2.12
C ALA A 214 7.95 17.08 0.77
N HIS A 215 7.78 18.38 0.71
CA HIS A 215 8.00 19.17 -0.51
C HIS A 215 9.38 18.92 -1.10
N GLU A 216 10.41 18.91 -0.25
CA GLU A 216 11.77 18.57 -0.65
C GLU A 216 11.88 17.15 -1.21
N LYS A 217 11.10 16.23 -0.64
CA LYS A 217 11.10 14.82 -1.07
C LYS A 217 10.41 14.62 -2.42
N PHE A 218 9.34 15.37 -2.71
CA PHE A 218 8.74 15.35 -4.06
C PHE A 218 9.68 15.90 -5.11
N GLY A 219 10.40 16.99 -4.80
CA GLY A 219 11.46 17.49 -5.67
C GLY A 219 12.46 16.39 -6.00
N LYS A 220 12.98 15.70 -4.99
CA LYS A 220 13.93 14.59 -5.17
C LYS A 220 13.35 13.43 -5.99
N TYR A 221 12.06 13.14 -5.82
CA TYR A 221 11.41 12.11 -6.65
C TYR A 221 11.31 12.54 -8.11
N ARG A 222 10.88 13.76 -8.38
CA ARG A 222 10.85 14.32 -9.73
C ARG A 222 12.23 14.29 -10.36
N ASP A 223 13.26 14.75 -9.65
CA ASP A 223 14.64 14.78 -10.12
C ASP A 223 15.14 13.35 -10.45
N MET A 224 14.81 12.36 -9.62
CA MET A 224 15.09 10.95 -9.89
C MET A 224 14.36 10.45 -11.15
N ALA A 225 13.07 10.77 -11.29
CA ALA A 225 12.29 10.34 -12.45
C ALA A 225 12.83 10.95 -13.75
N GLU A 226 13.15 12.25 -13.74
CA GLU A 226 13.79 12.95 -14.86
C GLU A 226 15.17 12.35 -15.18
N PHE A 227 15.98 12.07 -14.16
CA PHE A 227 17.27 11.41 -14.33
C PHE A 227 17.10 10.04 -15.00
N LEU A 228 16.21 9.19 -14.52
CA LEU A 228 15.94 7.87 -15.10
C LEU A 228 15.38 7.96 -16.52
N GLY A 229 14.54 8.95 -16.80
CA GLY A 229 13.98 9.18 -18.13
C GLY A 229 15.00 9.64 -19.18
N ASN A 230 16.09 10.28 -18.73
CA ASN A 230 17.17 10.73 -19.59
C ASN A 230 18.28 9.69 -19.80
N LYS A 231 18.25 8.56 -19.09
CA LYS A 231 19.22 7.47 -19.17
C LYS A 231 18.66 6.27 -19.90
N ARG A 232 19.34 5.84 -20.95
CA ARG A 232 18.93 4.71 -21.79
C ARG A 232 19.55 3.40 -21.30
N PHE A 233 18.79 2.32 -21.39
CA PHE A 233 19.29 0.98 -21.14
C PHE A 233 19.71 0.29 -22.45
N THR A 234 20.62 -0.66 -22.35
CA THR A 234 20.86 -1.67 -23.39
C THR A 234 20.00 -2.90 -23.11
N ALA A 235 19.77 -3.75 -24.13
CA ALA A 235 19.02 -4.98 -23.96
C ALA A 235 19.60 -5.89 -22.86
N ASP A 236 20.91 -6.03 -22.82
CA ASP A 236 21.61 -6.84 -21.82
C ASP A 236 21.43 -6.29 -20.41
N GLN A 237 21.56 -4.97 -20.23
CA GLN A 237 21.34 -4.32 -18.95
C GLN A 237 19.89 -4.48 -18.48
N LEU A 238 18.93 -4.39 -19.38
CA LEU A 238 17.52 -4.57 -19.08
C LEU A 238 17.20 -5.99 -18.57
N LEU A 239 17.74 -7.02 -19.23
CA LEU A 239 17.59 -8.40 -18.79
C LEU A 239 18.20 -8.66 -17.42
N ASN A 240 19.41 -8.15 -17.18
CA ASN A 240 20.06 -8.22 -15.87
C ASN A 240 19.24 -7.51 -14.78
N TYR A 241 18.74 -6.31 -15.05
CA TYR A 241 17.84 -5.57 -14.16
C TYR A 241 16.63 -6.40 -13.74
N TYR A 242 15.90 -7.00 -14.69
CA TYR A 242 14.75 -7.82 -14.35
C TYR A 242 15.11 -9.08 -13.57
N SER A 243 16.26 -9.70 -13.85
CA SER A 243 16.72 -10.87 -13.12
C SER A 243 17.03 -10.55 -11.65
N GLU A 244 17.58 -9.35 -11.39
CA GLU A 244 17.87 -8.90 -10.04
C GLU A 244 16.62 -8.46 -9.26
N VAL A 245 15.66 -7.80 -9.94
CA VAL A 245 14.39 -7.38 -9.31
C VAL A 245 13.51 -8.58 -8.98
N PHE A 246 13.50 -9.60 -9.84
CA PHE A 246 12.71 -10.83 -9.71
C PHE A 246 13.59 -12.08 -9.74
N PRO A 247 14.43 -12.32 -8.73
CA PRO A 247 15.34 -13.46 -8.73
C PRO A 247 14.60 -14.80 -8.76
N LEU A 248 15.25 -15.82 -9.27
CA LEU A 248 14.78 -17.20 -9.17
C LEU A 248 14.82 -17.65 -7.70
N THR A 249 13.75 -18.28 -7.23
CA THR A 249 13.63 -18.78 -5.84
C THR A 249 14.41 -20.07 -5.57
N SER A 250 14.87 -20.74 -6.62
CA SER A 250 15.58 -22.03 -6.56
C SER A 250 16.79 -22.01 -7.49
N GLY A 251 17.77 -21.18 -7.18
CA GLY A 251 19.04 -21.14 -7.89
C GLY A 251 20.15 -21.05 -6.87
N GLY A 252 20.97 -22.08 -6.78
CA GLY A 252 22.26 -21.98 -6.11
C GLY A 252 23.17 -20.96 -6.82
N ASP A 253 24.41 -20.86 -6.39
CA ASP A 253 25.44 -19.91 -6.84
C ASP A 253 25.80 -19.92 -8.36
N ASP A 254 25.10 -20.72 -9.17
CA ASP A 254 25.28 -20.88 -10.63
C ASP A 254 24.38 -19.96 -11.48
N LEU A 255 24.08 -18.74 -11.04
CA LEU A 255 23.41 -17.78 -11.91
C LEU A 255 24.34 -17.38 -13.07
N PRO A 256 23.85 -17.37 -14.33
CA PRO A 256 24.65 -16.95 -15.47
C PRO A 256 25.13 -15.50 -15.21
N LYS A 257 26.41 -15.23 -15.52
CA LYS A 257 27.01 -13.88 -15.37
C LYS A 257 26.24 -12.81 -16.16
N GLN A 258 25.48 -13.22 -17.16
CA GLN A 258 24.62 -12.37 -17.98
C GLN A 258 23.27 -13.04 -18.14
N ALA A 259 22.18 -12.33 -17.79
CA ALA A 259 20.84 -12.84 -17.95
C ALA A 259 20.44 -12.87 -19.43
N THR A 260 19.76 -13.96 -19.82
CA THR A 260 19.05 -14.06 -21.11
C THR A 260 17.56 -14.07 -20.82
N TYR A 261 16.73 -13.76 -21.82
CA TYR A 261 15.27 -13.80 -21.63
C TYR A 261 14.81 -15.17 -21.13
N ASP A 262 15.36 -16.26 -21.65
CA ASP A 262 14.97 -17.60 -21.24
C ASP A 262 15.35 -17.94 -19.80
N SER A 263 16.41 -17.35 -19.27
CA SER A 263 16.88 -17.52 -17.89
C SER A 263 16.07 -16.68 -16.87
N LEU A 264 15.21 -15.76 -17.32
CA LEU A 264 14.42 -14.93 -16.44
C LEU A 264 13.34 -15.75 -15.71
N SER A 265 13.03 -15.39 -14.48
CA SER A 265 11.87 -15.89 -13.75
C SER A 265 10.57 -15.52 -14.50
N ARG A 266 9.49 -16.29 -14.25
CA ARG A 266 8.18 -15.98 -14.85
C ARG A 266 7.72 -14.54 -14.58
N MET A 267 8.02 -14.00 -13.40
CA MET A 267 7.66 -12.62 -13.03
C MET A 267 8.53 -11.60 -13.75
N ALA A 268 9.82 -11.87 -13.90
CA ALA A 268 10.74 -11.06 -14.67
C ALA A 268 10.32 -10.98 -16.15
N LYS A 269 9.97 -12.11 -16.76
CA LYS A 269 9.43 -12.17 -18.14
C LYS A 269 8.17 -11.33 -18.27
N ALA A 270 7.21 -11.49 -17.35
CA ALA A 270 5.96 -10.75 -17.41
C ALA A 270 6.15 -9.23 -17.24
N ALA A 271 7.10 -8.78 -16.42
CA ALA A 271 7.45 -7.36 -16.31
C ALA A 271 8.18 -6.84 -17.56
N HIS A 272 9.05 -7.65 -18.16
CA HIS A 272 9.71 -7.34 -19.43
C HIS A 272 8.69 -7.21 -20.57
N ASP A 273 7.75 -8.14 -20.69
CA ASP A 273 6.81 -8.21 -21.82
C ASP A 273 5.82 -7.04 -21.85
N VAL A 274 5.60 -6.35 -20.74
CA VAL A 274 4.72 -5.17 -20.66
C VAL A 274 5.46 -3.85 -20.85
N ILE A 275 6.78 -3.83 -21.02
CA ILE A 275 7.58 -2.59 -21.04
C ILE A 275 7.12 -1.61 -22.14
N GLU A 276 6.77 -2.12 -23.32
CA GLU A 276 6.34 -1.30 -24.47
C GLU A 276 4.83 -1.05 -24.48
N THR A 277 4.04 -1.90 -23.79
CA THR A 277 2.58 -1.88 -23.85
C THR A 277 1.91 -1.27 -22.63
N GLN A 278 2.66 -1.04 -21.55
CA GLN A 278 2.14 -0.38 -20.36
C GLN A 278 1.66 1.05 -20.68
N PRO A 279 0.61 1.54 -20.01
CA PRO A 279 0.16 2.93 -20.22
C PRO A 279 1.29 3.93 -20.01
N GLY A 280 1.46 4.87 -20.94
CA GLY A 280 2.50 5.89 -20.89
C GLY A 280 3.93 5.39 -21.14
N SER A 281 4.11 4.21 -21.75
CA SER A 281 5.42 3.68 -22.15
C SER A 281 6.17 4.60 -23.12
N ASN A 282 5.44 5.41 -23.88
CA ASN A 282 5.95 6.31 -24.91
C ASN A 282 6.51 7.64 -24.36
N PHE A 283 6.29 8.00 -23.09
CA PHE A 283 6.77 9.29 -22.56
C PHE A 283 8.31 9.34 -22.42
N ALA A 284 8.92 8.21 -22.08
CA ALA A 284 10.39 8.10 -21.97
C ALA A 284 10.85 6.74 -22.49
N GLU A 285 10.61 6.48 -23.77
CA GLU A 285 10.90 5.20 -24.42
C GLU A 285 12.38 4.82 -24.35
N GLY A 286 12.70 3.56 -24.08
CA GLY A 286 14.06 3.02 -23.96
C GLY A 286 14.82 3.50 -22.72
N SER A 287 14.17 4.13 -21.75
CA SER A 287 14.79 4.68 -20.55
C SER A 287 14.61 3.81 -19.31
N TRP A 288 15.42 4.07 -18.29
CA TRP A 288 15.27 3.42 -16.99
C TRP A 288 13.98 3.81 -16.29
N TRP A 289 13.38 4.96 -16.62
CA TRP A 289 12.03 5.31 -16.18
C TRP A 289 10.97 4.35 -16.75
N GLN A 290 11.06 4.04 -18.05
CA GLN A 290 10.17 3.05 -18.68
C GLN A 290 10.36 1.66 -18.06
N ALA A 291 11.61 1.23 -17.80
CA ALA A 291 11.91 -0.06 -17.17
C ALA A 291 11.36 -0.12 -15.73
N LEU A 292 11.51 0.93 -14.93
CA LEU A 292 10.94 1.02 -13.60
C LEU A 292 9.41 0.93 -13.63
N ASN A 293 8.78 1.66 -14.54
CA ASN A 293 7.32 1.66 -14.66
C ASN A 293 6.75 0.32 -15.13
N SER A 294 7.46 -0.48 -15.90
CA SER A 294 7.03 -1.83 -16.27
C SER A 294 6.97 -2.76 -15.04
N VAL A 295 7.91 -2.63 -14.11
CA VAL A 295 7.87 -3.35 -12.83
C VAL A 295 6.69 -2.89 -11.98
N THR A 296 6.48 -1.57 -11.85
CA THR A 296 5.36 -1.04 -11.06
C THR A 296 4.02 -1.45 -11.67
N TYR A 297 3.85 -1.35 -12.97
CA TYR A 297 2.65 -1.80 -13.67
C TYR A 297 2.40 -3.29 -13.50
N HIS A 298 3.43 -4.12 -13.67
CA HIS A 298 3.30 -5.57 -13.46
C HIS A 298 2.86 -5.89 -12.04
N THR A 299 3.48 -5.29 -11.02
CA THR A 299 3.16 -5.55 -9.61
C THR A 299 1.80 -5.03 -9.20
N ASP A 300 1.37 -3.89 -9.74
CA ASP A 300 0.14 -3.22 -9.35
C ASP A 300 -1.09 -3.72 -10.11
N HIS A 301 -0.94 -4.14 -11.37
CA HIS A 301 -2.08 -4.48 -12.23
C HIS A 301 -2.10 -5.91 -12.74
N VAL A 302 -0.94 -6.53 -12.97
CA VAL A 302 -0.85 -7.84 -13.63
C VAL A 302 -0.67 -8.98 -12.63
N GLN A 303 0.21 -8.81 -11.63
CA GLN A 303 0.58 -9.85 -10.69
C GLN A 303 -0.56 -10.23 -9.74
N GLY A 304 -0.74 -11.55 -9.52
CA GLY A 304 -1.67 -12.09 -8.53
C GLY A 304 -3.04 -12.45 -9.12
N ARG A 305 -3.73 -13.36 -8.42
CA ARG A 305 -5.03 -13.91 -8.85
C ARG A 305 -6.22 -13.09 -8.38
N ASN A 306 -6.05 -12.34 -7.30
CA ASN A 306 -7.11 -11.61 -6.63
C ASN A 306 -6.74 -10.12 -6.48
N LYS A 307 -7.66 -9.22 -6.87
CA LYS A 307 -7.48 -7.77 -6.80
C LYS A 307 -7.32 -7.29 -5.36
N ASP A 308 -8.03 -7.91 -4.40
CA ASP A 308 -8.08 -7.48 -3.01
C ASP A 308 -6.75 -7.73 -2.26
N THR A 309 -6.13 -8.91 -2.47
CA THR A 309 -4.82 -9.23 -1.90
C THR A 309 -3.71 -8.36 -2.48
N ARG A 310 -3.93 -7.88 -3.70
CA ARG A 310 -2.99 -7.02 -4.43
C ARG A 310 -2.85 -5.65 -3.76
N LEU A 311 -3.95 -5.01 -3.35
CA LEU A 311 -3.93 -3.68 -2.71
C LEU A 311 -3.03 -3.66 -1.47
N HIS A 312 -3.20 -4.64 -0.56
CA HIS A 312 -2.34 -4.76 0.61
C HIS A 312 -0.87 -4.97 0.24
N SER A 313 -0.60 -5.83 -0.75
CA SER A 313 0.78 -6.13 -1.18
C SER A 313 1.47 -4.94 -1.83
N GLN A 314 0.73 -4.10 -2.55
CA GLN A 314 1.24 -2.89 -3.20
C GLN A 314 1.74 -1.84 -2.21
N TRP A 315 1.02 -1.68 -1.10
CA TRP A 315 1.29 -0.62 -0.14
C TRP A 315 2.08 -1.07 1.09
N PHE A 316 1.90 -2.33 1.54
CA PHE A 316 2.40 -2.81 2.83
C PHE A 316 3.15 -4.13 2.75
N GLY A 317 3.23 -4.76 1.59
CA GLY A 317 3.73 -6.11 1.43
C GLY A 317 4.89 -6.27 0.46
N ALA A 318 5.01 -7.48 -0.06
CA ALA A 318 6.13 -7.88 -0.92
C ALA A 318 6.25 -7.05 -2.21
N ASN A 319 5.13 -6.59 -2.80
CA ASN A 319 5.16 -5.78 -4.00
C ASN A 319 5.71 -4.37 -3.75
N GLN A 320 5.44 -3.79 -2.57
CA GLN A 320 6.07 -2.54 -2.15
C GLN A 320 7.60 -2.69 -2.13
N GLN A 321 8.12 -3.72 -1.44
CA GLN A 321 9.56 -3.95 -1.34
C GLN A 321 10.19 -4.18 -2.71
N ARG A 322 9.47 -4.84 -3.61
CA ARG A 322 9.93 -5.08 -4.98
C ARG A 322 10.02 -3.79 -5.80
N LYS A 323 9.04 -2.88 -5.66
CA LYS A 323 9.08 -1.56 -6.31
C LYS A 323 10.24 -0.71 -5.78
N ILE A 324 10.52 -0.76 -4.47
CA ILE A 324 11.70 -0.10 -3.87
C ILE A 324 12.98 -0.65 -4.51
N LYS A 325 13.15 -1.97 -4.51
CA LYS A 325 14.32 -2.61 -5.13
C LYS A 325 14.47 -2.26 -6.63
N ALA A 326 13.34 -2.20 -7.34
CA ALA A 326 13.33 -1.83 -8.76
C ALA A 326 13.84 -0.39 -8.97
N ALA A 327 13.40 0.56 -8.15
CA ALA A 327 13.86 1.94 -8.21
C ALA A 327 15.36 2.06 -7.89
N GLU A 328 15.83 1.40 -6.83
CA GLU A 328 17.26 1.36 -6.45
C GLU A 328 18.12 0.79 -7.58
N LYS A 329 17.72 -0.33 -8.17
CA LYS A 329 18.42 -0.95 -9.27
C LYS A 329 18.40 -0.12 -10.56
N ALA A 330 17.27 0.53 -10.87
CA ALA A 330 17.20 1.43 -12.01
C ALA A 330 18.19 2.60 -11.87
N VAL A 331 18.30 3.19 -10.68
CA VAL A 331 19.28 4.25 -10.39
C VAL A 331 20.72 3.72 -10.47
N GLU A 332 21.01 2.52 -9.94
CA GLU A 332 22.33 1.89 -10.01
C GLU A 332 22.76 1.70 -11.47
N TYR A 333 21.93 1.10 -12.30
CA TYR A 333 22.19 0.90 -13.72
C TYR A 333 22.30 2.22 -14.50
N ALA A 334 21.45 3.21 -14.19
CA ALA A 334 21.48 4.52 -14.82
C ALA A 334 22.78 5.31 -14.52
N ASN A 335 23.36 5.10 -13.33
CA ASN A 335 24.66 5.69 -12.96
C ASN A 335 25.85 4.98 -13.60
N ALA A 336 25.70 3.70 -13.95
CA ALA A 336 26.76 2.92 -14.60
C ALA A 336 26.77 3.08 -16.15
N ALA A 337 25.77 3.77 -16.71
CA ALA A 337 25.59 4.06 -18.13
C ALA A 337 26.19 5.47 -18.49
#